data_d47f9babe2bc07253c31edfc7b39808a
#
_entry.id   d47f9babe2bc07253c31edfc7b39808a
#
_cell.length_a   1.000
_cell.length_b   1.000
_cell.length_c   1.000
_cell.angle_alpha   90.00
_cell.angle_beta   90.00
_cell.angle_gamma   90.00
#
_symmetry.space_group_name_H-M   'P 1'
#
loop_
_entity.id
_entity.type
_entity.pdbx_description
1 polymer ?
#
loop_
_entity_poly.entity_id
_entity_poly.type
_entity_poly.pdbx_seq_one_letter_code
_entity_poly.pdbx_strand_id
1 'polypeptide(L)'
;MNFADKLRNELNNENAEILAKNIEPRKDEIMEILAKGIKRLGYVKVDTLCNTGTCEGDQLGVNSGNIEVFADFLKREGFRVQRAWWGYSSDGKPDMLTITL
;
A
#
# COMPACT_ATOMS: atom_id res chain seq x y z
N MET A 1 -8.83 -17.14 -25.10
CA MET A 1 -8.57 -16.08 -24.09
C MET A 1 -8.69 -14.72 -24.76
N ASN A 2 -9.51 -13.84 -24.24
CA ASN A 2 -9.64 -12.50 -24.80
C ASN A 2 -8.56 -11.55 -24.24
N PHE A 3 -8.48 -10.35 -24.80
CA PHE A 3 -7.46 -9.38 -24.42
C PHE A 3 -7.57 -8.95 -22.95
N ALA A 4 -8.79 -8.82 -22.43
CA ALA A 4 -9.01 -8.43 -21.05
C ALA A 4 -8.49 -9.48 -20.06
N ASP A 5 -8.69 -10.76 -20.35
CA ASP A 5 -8.17 -11.85 -19.51
C ASP A 5 -6.64 -11.87 -19.52
N LYS A 6 -6.04 -11.62 -20.67
CA LYS A 6 -4.59 -11.53 -20.79
C LYS A 6 -4.03 -10.41 -19.95
N LEU A 7 -4.65 -9.23 -19.98
CA LEU A 7 -4.24 -8.10 -19.15
C LEU A 7 -4.38 -8.39 -17.66
N ARG A 8 -5.47 -9.05 -17.24
CA ARG A 8 -5.67 -9.45 -15.86
C ARG A 8 -4.57 -10.36 -15.36
N ASN A 9 -4.19 -11.34 -16.19
CA ASN A 9 -3.11 -12.27 -15.85
C ASN A 9 -1.77 -11.54 -15.69
N GLU A 10 -1.47 -10.61 -16.59
CA GLU A 10 -0.24 -9.82 -16.51
C GLU A 10 -0.21 -8.95 -15.26
N LEU A 11 -1.31 -8.27 -14.92
CA LEU A 11 -1.43 -7.46 -13.72
C LEU A 11 -1.32 -8.29 -12.45
N ASN A 12 -1.96 -9.46 -12.42
CA ASN A 12 -1.88 -10.37 -11.29
C ASN A 12 -0.46 -10.87 -11.06
N ASN A 13 0.29 -11.14 -12.12
CA ASN A 13 1.68 -11.56 -12.03
C ASN A 13 2.57 -10.44 -11.50
N GLU A 14 2.38 -9.22 -11.98
CA GLU A 14 3.11 -8.05 -11.47
C GLU A 14 2.82 -7.81 -9.97
N ASN A 15 1.55 -7.89 -9.58
CA ASN A 15 1.14 -7.72 -8.18
C ASN A 15 1.73 -8.82 -7.30
N ALA A 16 1.72 -10.06 -7.76
CA ALA A 16 2.30 -11.18 -7.04
C ALA A 16 3.82 -11.00 -6.86
N GLU A 17 4.50 -10.48 -7.87
CA GLU A 17 5.93 -10.21 -7.81
C GLU A 17 6.25 -9.12 -6.80
N ILE A 18 5.49 -8.01 -6.81
CA ILE A 18 5.65 -6.94 -5.82
C ILE A 18 5.43 -7.47 -4.41
N LEU A 19 4.38 -8.25 -4.21
CA LEU A 19 4.08 -8.85 -2.92
C LEU A 19 5.23 -9.74 -2.44
N ALA A 20 5.72 -10.62 -3.30
CA ALA A 20 6.76 -11.57 -2.96
C ALA A 20 8.12 -10.93 -2.70
N LYS A 21 8.47 -9.86 -3.41
CA LYS A 21 9.79 -9.23 -3.32
C LYS A 21 9.84 -8.06 -2.35
N ASN A 22 8.77 -7.26 -2.28
CA ASN A 22 8.79 -5.99 -1.56
C ASN A 22 8.04 -6.02 -0.23
N ILE A 23 7.06 -6.90 -0.08
CA ILE A 23 6.19 -6.94 1.10
C ILE A 23 6.49 -8.14 1.98
N GLU A 24 6.42 -9.35 1.44
CA GLU A 24 6.60 -10.58 2.23
C GLU A 24 7.93 -10.64 3.00
N PRO A 25 9.08 -10.28 2.39
CA PRO A 25 10.36 -10.30 3.12
C PRO A 25 10.42 -9.27 4.25
N ARG A 26 9.58 -8.24 4.21
CA ARG A 26 9.53 -7.17 5.19
C ARG A 26 8.27 -7.22 6.06
N LYS A 27 7.51 -8.30 6.02
CA LYS A 27 6.21 -8.39 6.70
C LYS A 27 6.30 -8.05 8.18
N ASP A 28 7.27 -8.62 8.89
CA ASP A 28 7.44 -8.36 10.33
C ASP A 28 7.78 -6.89 10.60
N GLU A 29 8.65 -6.30 9.80
CA GLU A 29 8.98 -4.89 9.89
C GLU A 29 7.76 -4.01 9.63
N ILE A 30 6.99 -4.32 8.59
CA ILE A 30 5.77 -3.59 8.25
C ILE A 30 4.77 -3.64 9.40
N MET A 31 4.54 -4.81 9.99
CA MET A 31 3.62 -4.98 11.12
C MET A 31 4.09 -4.20 12.34
N GLU A 32 5.38 -4.17 12.60
CA GLU A 32 5.97 -3.40 13.70
C GLU A 32 5.76 -1.89 13.50
N ILE A 33 5.99 -1.39 12.31
CA ILE A 33 5.78 0.02 11.96
C ILE A 33 4.31 0.40 12.15
N LEU A 34 3.40 -0.43 11.66
CA LEU A 34 1.95 -0.20 11.80
C LEU A 34 1.52 -0.21 13.27
N ALA A 35 1.99 -1.18 14.05
CA ALA A 35 1.68 -1.26 15.46
C ALA A 35 2.13 0.01 16.20
N LYS A 36 3.31 0.48 15.91
CA LYS A 36 3.88 1.69 16.52
C LYS A 36 3.05 2.92 16.20
N GLY A 37 2.69 3.11 14.92
CA GLY A 37 1.89 4.27 14.50
C GLY A 37 0.47 4.24 15.05
N ILE A 38 -0.18 3.07 15.04
CA ILE A 38 -1.53 2.91 15.55
C ILE A 38 -1.59 3.11 17.06
N LYS A 39 -0.61 2.60 17.81
CA LYS A 39 -0.53 2.81 19.25
C LYS A 39 -0.32 4.28 19.61
N ARG A 40 0.42 5.01 18.77
CA ARG A 40 0.72 6.42 19.01
C ARG A 40 -0.42 7.35 18.62
N LEU A 41 -1.01 7.14 17.45
CA LEU A 41 -1.99 8.07 16.84
C LEU A 41 -3.36 7.47 16.57
N GLY A 42 -3.51 6.15 16.64
CA GLY A 42 -4.74 5.46 16.26
C GLY A 42 -4.84 5.16 14.76
N TYR A 43 -3.89 5.62 13.97
CA TYR A 43 -3.86 5.39 12.53
C TYR A 43 -2.44 5.53 11.99
N VAL A 44 -2.23 5.02 10.77
CA VAL A 44 -1.01 5.28 10.00
C VAL A 44 -1.42 5.87 8.67
N LYS A 45 -0.90 7.05 8.35
CA LYS A 45 -1.19 7.72 7.08
C LYS A 45 0.03 7.64 6.18
N VAL A 46 -0.20 7.22 4.95
CA VAL A 46 0.83 7.14 3.90
C VAL A 46 0.47 8.12 2.79
N ASP A 47 1.43 8.94 2.40
CA ASP A 47 1.25 9.92 1.33
C ASP A 47 2.42 9.78 0.35
N THR A 48 2.12 9.32 -0.86
CA THR A 48 3.16 9.08 -1.87
C THR A 48 3.74 10.36 -2.47
N LEU A 49 3.05 11.49 -2.31
CA LEU A 49 3.50 12.78 -2.84
C LEU A 49 4.31 13.60 -1.83
N CYS A 50 4.18 13.31 -0.53
CA CYS A 50 4.82 14.04 0.55
C CYS A 50 5.56 13.11 1.49
N ASN A 51 6.45 12.29 0.96
CA ASN A 51 7.22 11.32 1.74
C ASN A 51 8.49 11.99 2.26
N THR A 52 8.53 12.27 3.56
CA THR A 52 9.68 12.90 4.22
C THR A 52 10.58 11.91 4.95
N GLY A 53 10.14 10.65 5.09
CA GLY A 53 10.87 9.62 5.82
C GLY A 53 10.80 9.75 7.34
N THR A 54 10.01 10.70 7.86
CA THR A 54 9.95 10.99 9.30
C THR A 54 8.77 10.35 10.02
N CYS A 55 7.73 9.96 9.27
CA CYS A 55 6.52 9.34 9.82
C CYS A 55 6.57 7.82 9.63
N GLU A 56 5.81 7.10 10.46
CA GLU A 56 5.70 5.64 10.33
C GLU A 56 5.23 5.22 8.94
N GLY A 57 4.26 5.95 8.37
CA GLY A 57 3.78 5.67 7.02
C GLY A 57 4.85 5.77 5.95
N ASP A 58 5.79 6.70 6.09
CA ASP A 58 6.88 6.88 5.15
C ASP A 58 7.88 5.73 5.19
N GLN A 59 7.97 5.03 6.32
CA GLN A 59 8.89 3.92 6.51
C GLN A 59 8.39 2.61 5.88
N LEU A 60 7.13 2.55 5.50
CA LEU A 60 6.54 1.36 4.89
C LEU A 60 7.07 1.07 3.49
N GLY A 61 7.55 2.09 2.80
CA GLY A 61 8.05 1.93 1.43
C GLY A 61 6.96 1.92 0.38
N VAL A 62 5.80 2.52 0.69
CA VAL A 62 4.69 2.64 -0.27
C VAL A 62 5.01 3.73 -1.29
N ASN A 63 4.78 3.43 -2.56
CA ASN A 63 4.93 4.39 -3.66
C ASN A 63 3.79 4.21 -4.66
N SER A 64 3.74 5.05 -5.69
CA SER A 64 2.67 5.00 -6.69
C SER A 64 2.62 3.68 -7.46
N GLY A 65 3.74 2.95 -7.54
CA GLY A 65 3.81 1.68 -8.24
C GLY A 65 3.28 0.50 -7.42
N ASN A 66 3.31 0.58 -6.09
CA ASN A 66 2.93 -0.54 -5.22
C ASN A 66 1.77 -0.25 -4.26
N ILE A 67 1.21 0.94 -4.26
CA ILE A 67 0.19 1.36 -3.30
C ILE A 67 -1.06 0.45 -3.32
N GLU A 68 -1.49 0.00 -4.49
CA GLU A 68 -2.63 -0.90 -4.61
C GLU A 68 -2.34 -2.27 -4.01
N VAL A 69 -1.14 -2.79 -4.22
CA VAL A 69 -0.72 -4.07 -3.66
C VAL A 69 -0.62 -4.00 -2.14
N PHE A 70 -0.07 -2.91 -1.62
CA PHE A 70 -0.04 -2.67 -0.17
C PHE A 70 -1.44 -2.60 0.42
N ALA A 71 -2.35 -1.87 -0.22
CA ALA A 71 -3.72 -1.75 0.26
C ALA A 71 -4.41 -3.11 0.36
N ASP A 72 -4.27 -3.94 -0.67
CA ASP A 72 -4.85 -5.28 -0.68
C ASP A 72 -4.22 -6.19 0.38
N PHE A 73 -2.89 -6.13 0.52
CA PHE A 73 -2.18 -6.89 1.54
C PHE A 73 -2.66 -6.54 2.95
N LEU A 74 -2.77 -5.24 3.25
CA LEU A 74 -3.19 -4.79 4.57
C LEU A 74 -4.64 -5.17 4.88
N LYS A 75 -5.51 -5.13 3.89
CA LYS A 75 -6.90 -5.60 4.04
C LYS A 75 -6.96 -7.09 4.37
N ARG A 76 -6.14 -7.90 3.73
CA ARG A 76 -6.05 -9.34 4.01
C ARG A 76 -5.55 -9.61 5.42
N GLU A 77 -4.70 -8.74 5.94
CA GLU A 77 -4.19 -8.85 7.31
C GLU A 77 -5.16 -8.32 8.37
N GLY A 78 -6.33 -7.85 7.96
CA GLY A 78 -7.39 -7.43 8.89
C GLY A 78 -7.44 -5.95 9.17
N PHE A 79 -6.61 -5.14 8.53
CA PHE A 79 -6.65 -3.69 8.71
C PHE A 79 -7.73 -3.05 7.86
N ARG A 80 -8.20 -1.90 8.31
CA ARG A 80 -9.04 -1.03 7.49
C ARG A 80 -8.15 -0.07 6.72
N VAL A 81 -8.39 0.04 5.42
CA VAL A 81 -7.57 0.88 4.55
C VAL A 81 -8.49 1.82 3.79
N GLN A 82 -8.29 3.12 3.97
CA GLN A 82 -9.01 4.15 3.23
C GLN A 82 -8.05 4.75 2.19
N ARG A 83 -8.54 4.88 0.97
CA ARG A 83 -7.79 5.45 -0.15
C ARG A 83 -8.21 6.90 -0.34
N ALA A 84 -7.24 7.76 -0.68
CA ALA A 84 -7.52 9.16 -0.99
C ALA A 84 -6.67 9.62 -2.18
N TRP A 85 -7.16 10.62 -2.87
CA TRP A 85 -6.53 11.17 -4.07
C TRP A 85 -6.32 12.67 -3.90
N TRP A 86 -5.18 13.16 -4.40
CA TRP A 86 -4.90 14.59 -4.44
C TRP A 86 -5.62 15.32 -5.58
N GLY A 87 -6.27 14.57 -6.47
CA GLY A 87 -6.94 15.15 -7.63
C GLY A 87 -6.04 15.39 -8.84
N TYR A 88 -4.79 15.02 -8.76
CA TYR A 88 -3.83 15.20 -9.85
C TYR A 88 -3.53 13.90 -10.60
N SER A 89 -3.93 12.78 -10.06
CA SER A 89 -3.67 11.47 -10.64
C SER A 89 -4.64 11.20 -11.79
N SER A 90 -4.11 10.90 -12.96
CA SER A 90 -4.91 10.56 -14.14
C SER A 90 -5.06 9.05 -14.36
N ASP A 91 -4.35 8.24 -13.58
CA ASP A 91 -4.34 6.78 -13.74
C ASP A 91 -5.33 6.05 -12.83
N GLY A 92 -6.07 6.78 -12.01
CA GLY A 92 -7.06 6.21 -11.08
C GLY A 92 -6.47 5.58 -9.83
N LYS A 93 -5.16 5.55 -9.67
CA LYS A 93 -4.53 5.02 -8.46
C LYS A 93 -4.58 6.04 -7.33
N PRO A 94 -4.78 5.61 -6.08
CA PRO A 94 -4.77 6.53 -4.95
C PRO A 94 -3.37 7.08 -4.69
N ASP A 95 -3.32 8.26 -4.09
CA ASP A 95 -2.07 8.91 -3.69
C ASP A 95 -1.80 8.74 -2.20
N MET A 96 -2.82 8.44 -1.42
CA MET A 96 -2.75 8.33 0.03
C MET A 96 -3.49 7.10 0.53
N LEU A 97 -3.01 6.55 1.65
CA LEU A 97 -3.71 5.50 2.40
C LEU A 97 -3.81 5.92 3.86
N THR A 98 -4.96 5.66 4.48
CA THR A 98 -5.13 5.76 5.93
C THR A 98 -5.45 4.36 6.45
N ILE A 99 -4.59 3.86 7.33
CA ILE A 99 -4.63 2.48 7.83
C ILE A 99 -5.06 2.52 9.30
N THR A 100 -6.12 1.80 9.62
CA THR A 100 -6.67 1.71 10.98
C THR A 100 -7.02 0.26 11.33
N LEU A 101 -7.36 0.05 12.58
CA LEU A 101 -7.96 -1.23 13.00
C LEU A 101 -9.50 -1.23 12.68
#